data_14e1e3bce502369a0af9830a43776c65
#
_entry.id   14e1e3bce502369a0af9830a43776c65
#
_cell.length_a   1.000
_cell.length_b   1.000
_cell.length_c   1.000
_cell.angle_alpha   90.00
_cell.angle_beta   90.00
_cell.angle_gamma   90.00
#
_symmetry.space_group_name_H-M   'P 1'
#
loop_
_entity.id
_entity.type
_entity.pdbx_description
1 polymer ?
#
loop_
_entity_poly.entity_id
_entity_poly.type
_entity_poly.pdbx_seq_one_letter_code
_entity_poly.pdbx_strand_id
1 'polypeptide(L)'
;MKIGFYAPLKSPDHPVPSGDRLMARLLLRALRLAGHDVTVASDLRSFHATPETVLPDLAQAAQEEIERLAGLYQRQGKPDLWFCYHPYYKAPDLIGPPLCRRFAIPYVTAEASYSQRRNLGNWAGFQDMLLDTVRAAAVNLCLTARDMQGLQAAVPQARLARLTPFIDAQAFLARPPQPEQHVLATVAMMRPGDKMSSYAALAKALALIPELAWRLKVVGDGPCGAEVRALFSGFPPDRVEFLGEQPPQAVAEILSSASVYVWPGHGEAYGLAYLEAQAAGLPVVAEAVAGVPEVVSPGVTGFLTPPGDASAYAKAIATLLTDASQRQTMAQAARQMVAQDRSIEAASARLSALLEQCLGDSAKLESEGGSDNV
;
A
#
# COMPACT_ATOMS: atom_id res chain seq x y z
N MET A 1 -14.66 -12.23 -15.53
CA MET A 1 -14.37 -13.40 -14.70
C MET A 1 -15.04 -13.26 -13.36
N LYS A 2 -15.38 -14.37 -12.71
CA LYS A 2 -15.77 -14.43 -11.30
C LYS A 2 -14.52 -14.58 -10.44
N ILE A 3 -14.29 -13.66 -9.51
CA ILE A 3 -13.08 -13.65 -8.65
C ILE A 3 -13.48 -13.80 -7.20
N GLY A 4 -12.93 -14.81 -6.53
CA GLY A 4 -12.98 -14.94 -5.08
C GLY A 4 -11.84 -14.12 -4.46
N PHE A 5 -12.18 -13.01 -3.81
CA PHE A 5 -11.20 -12.12 -3.15
C PHE A 5 -11.08 -12.46 -1.66
N TYR A 6 -9.84 -12.58 -1.19
CA TYR A 6 -9.57 -12.84 0.22
C TYR A 6 -8.40 -11.99 0.73
N ALA A 7 -8.51 -11.47 1.94
CA ALA A 7 -7.48 -10.66 2.60
C ALA A 7 -7.25 -11.16 4.04
N PRO A 8 -6.32 -12.12 4.25
CA PRO A 8 -6.10 -12.81 5.53
C PRO A 8 -5.67 -11.90 6.68
N LEU A 9 -4.97 -10.81 6.40
CA LEU A 9 -4.57 -9.84 7.41
C LEU A 9 -5.76 -8.99 7.87
N LYS A 10 -6.49 -8.44 6.91
CA LYS A 10 -7.59 -7.51 7.19
C LYS A 10 -8.57 -7.44 6.01
N SER A 11 -9.78 -7.93 6.23
CA SER A 11 -10.86 -7.86 5.26
C SER A 11 -11.17 -6.41 4.84
N PRO A 12 -11.62 -6.16 3.59
CA PRO A 12 -12.10 -4.85 3.14
C PRO A 12 -13.15 -4.23 4.06
N ASP A 13 -13.96 -5.06 4.73
CA ASP A 13 -15.04 -4.63 5.62
C ASP A 13 -14.66 -4.60 7.11
N HIS A 14 -13.38 -4.83 7.44
CA HIS A 14 -12.90 -4.75 8.81
C HIS A 14 -13.20 -3.38 9.43
N PRO A 15 -13.73 -3.28 10.68
CA PRO A 15 -14.20 -2.01 11.27
C PRO A 15 -13.07 -0.98 11.49
N VAL A 16 -11.84 -1.45 11.80
CA VAL A 16 -10.72 -0.55 12.11
C VAL A 16 -10.00 -0.08 10.85
N PRO A 17 -9.92 1.24 10.58
CA PRO A 17 -9.16 1.80 9.46
C PRO A 17 -7.67 1.44 9.50
N SER A 18 -7.09 1.18 8.32
CA SER A 18 -5.63 0.99 8.13
C SER A 18 -5.28 1.08 6.65
N GLY A 19 -3.99 1.23 6.33
CA GLY A 19 -3.48 1.17 4.97
C GLY A 19 -3.84 -0.14 4.26
N ASP A 20 -3.70 -1.28 4.97
CA ASP A 20 -4.06 -2.60 4.43
C ASP A 20 -5.54 -2.67 4.03
N ARG A 21 -6.45 -2.21 4.91
CA ARG A 21 -7.88 -2.17 4.58
C ARG A 21 -8.17 -1.26 3.38
N LEU A 22 -7.51 -0.12 3.30
CA LEU A 22 -7.67 0.80 2.18
C LEU A 22 -7.19 0.16 0.88
N MET A 23 -6.01 -0.46 0.86
CA MET A 23 -5.50 -1.12 -0.34
C MET A 23 -6.35 -2.34 -0.73
N ALA A 24 -6.85 -3.13 0.22
CA ALA A 24 -7.80 -4.21 -0.08
C ALA A 24 -9.05 -3.69 -0.81
N ARG A 25 -9.61 -2.56 -0.37
CA ARG A 25 -10.75 -1.90 -1.03
C ARG A 25 -10.40 -1.35 -2.41
N LEU A 26 -9.21 -0.76 -2.55
CA LEU A 26 -8.73 -0.25 -3.84
C LEU A 26 -8.53 -1.38 -4.86
N LEU A 27 -7.92 -2.50 -4.47
CA LEU A 27 -7.76 -3.67 -5.33
C LEU A 27 -9.11 -4.25 -5.74
N LEU A 28 -10.03 -4.42 -4.79
CA LEU A 28 -11.37 -4.94 -5.06
C LEU A 28 -12.12 -4.02 -6.04
N ARG A 29 -12.03 -2.70 -5.85
CA ARG A 29 -12.63 -1.73 -6.77
C ARG A 29 -11.95 -1.73 -8.15
N ALA A 30 -10.62 -1.80 -8.21
CA ALA A 30 -9.88 -1.87 -9.47
C ALA A 30 -10.26 -3.11 -10.31
N LEU A 31 -10.38 -4.27 -9.65
CA LEU A 31 -10.85 -5.51 -10.30
C LEU A 31 -12.30 -5.36 -10.83
N ARG A 32 -13.18 -4.72 -10.07
CA ARG A 32 -14.57 -4.45 -10.51
C ARG A 32 -14.63 -3.46 -11.67
N LEU A 33 -13.79 -2.42 -11.66
CA LEU A 33 -13.65 -1.48 -12.78
C LEU A 33 -13.15 -2.17 -14.06
N ALA A 34 -12.33 -3.20 -13.93
CA ALA A 34 -11.89 -4.06 -15.03
C ALA A 34 -13.02 -5.00 -15.57
N GLY A 35 -14.24 -4.90 -15.05
CA GLY A 35 -15.38 -5.69 -15.48
C GLY A 35 -15.45 -7.10 -14.89
N HIS A 36 -14.72 -7.36 -13.79
CA HIS A 36 -14.77 -8.64 -13.11
C HIS A 36 -15.90 -8.65 -12.05
N ASP A 37 -16.53 -9.81 -11.88
CA ASP A 37 -17.48 -10.08 -10.79
C ASP A 37 -16.68 -10.53 -9.56
N VAL A 38 -16.49 -9.63 -8.59
CA VAL A 38 -15.61 -9.84 -7.45
C VAL A 38 -16.42 -9.95 -6.16
N THR A 39 -16.28 -11.10 -5.50
CA THR A 39 -16.89 -11.35 -4.18
C THR A 39 -15.81 -11.55 -3.13
N VAL A 40 -16.00 -11.00 -1.93
CA VAL A 40 -15.19 -11.34 -0.76
C VAL A 40 -15.56 -12.76 -0.33
N ALA A 41 -14.63 -13.69 -0.51
CA ALA A 41 -14.88 -15.12 -0.29
C ALA A 41 -15.01 -15.46 1.20
N SER A 42 -14.18 -14.81 2.03
CA SER A 42 -14.15 -15.02 3.48
C SER A 42 -13.65 -13.78 4.21
N ASP A 43 -14.17 -13.58 5.43
CA ASP A 43 -13.70 -12.58 6.39
C ASP A 43 -12.80 -13.20 7.49
N LEU A 44 -12.44 -14.48 7.37
CA LEU A 44 -11.58 -15.15 8.35
C LEU A 44 -10.23 -14.42 8.42
N ARG A 45 -9.91 -13.93 9.60
CA ARG A 45 -8.64 -13.27 9.87
C ARG A 45 -7.63 -14.27 10.39
N SER A 46 -6.56 -14.53 9.63
CA SER A 46 -5.49 -15.46 10.01
C SER A 46 -4.31 -14.79 10.71
N PHE A 47 -4.43 -13.53 11.09
CA PHE A 47 -3.35 -12.76 11.72
C PHE A 47 -2.96 -13.25 13.11
N HIS A 48 -1.67 -13.43 13.32
CA HIS A 48 -1.04 -13.76 14.62
C HIS A 48 -0.05 -12.67 15.02
N ALA A 49 -0.14 -12.22 16.26
CA ALA A 49 0.85 -11.29 16.82
C ALA A 49 2.16 -12.00 17.17
N THR A 50 2.06 -13.23 17.73
CA THR A 50 3.17 -14.06 18.19
C THR A 50 3.03 -15.49 17.65
N PRO A 51 4.12 -16.25 17.48
CA PRO A 51 4.07 -17.58 16.89
C PRO A 51 3.44 -18.66 17.79
N GLU A 52 3.28 -18.36 19.09
CA GLU A 52 2.84 -19.35 20.09
C GLU A 52 1.32 -19.48 20.22
N THR A 53 0.56 -18.47 19.78
CA THR A 53 -0.79 -18.26 20.31
C THR A 53 -1.95 -18.91 19.54
N VAL A 54 -1.78 -19.69 18.43
CA VAL A 54 -2.96 -19.72 17.58
C VAL A 54 -3.30 -20.99 16.82
N LEU A 55 -2.54 -22.03 16.86
CA LEU A 55 -2.69 -22.98 15.76
C LEU A 55 -3.94 -23.91 15.79
N PRO A 56 -4.44 -24.43 16.90
CA PRO A 56 -5.58 -25.35 16.83
C PRO A 56 -6.89 -24.66 16.41
N ASP A 57 -7.25 -23.56 17.06
CA ASP A 57 -8.54 -22.90 16.83
C ASP A 57 -8.63 -22.27 15.45
N LEU A 58 -7.54 -21.65 14.97
CA LEU A 58 -7.52 -21.06 13.64
C LEU A 58 -7.49 -22.11 12.53
N ALA A 59 -6.75 -23.20 12.73
CA ALA A 59 -6.73 -24.32 11.78
C ALA A 59 -8.12 -24.93 11.62
N GLN A 60 -8.84 -25.09 12.75
CA GLN A 60 -10.22 -25.57 12.73
C GLN A 60 -11.14 -24.57 12.01
N ALA A 61 -11.09 -23.29 12.37
CA ALA A 61 -11.90 -22.26 11.71
C ALA A 61 -11.60 -22.16 10.19
N ALA A 62 -10.33 -22.31 9.79
CA ALA A 62 -9.98 -22.35 8.38
C ALA A 62 -10.54 -23.59 7.68
N GLN A 63 -10.52 -24.77 8.34
CA GLN A 63 -11.10 -25.99 7.79
C GLN A 63 -12.62 -25.89 7.64
N GLU A 64 -13.31 -25.33 8.64
CA GLU A 64 -14.76 -25.07 8.56
C GLU A 64 -15.10 -24.13 7.39
N GLU A 65 -14.30 -23.10 7.19
CA GLU A 65 -14.48 -22.13 6.10
C GLU A 65 -14.19 -22.75 4.73
N ILE A 66 -13.19 -23.63 4.61
CA ILE A 66 -12.92 -24.42 3.41
C ILE A 66 -14.12 -25.29 3.06
N GLU A 67 -14.72 -26.02 4.01
CA GLU A 67 -15.87 -26.87 3.74
C GLU A 67 -17.12 -26.04 3.42
N ARG A 68 -17.32 -24.90 4.04
CA ARG A 68 -18.40 -23.96 3.73
C ARG A 68 -18.29 -23.50 2.26
N LEU A 69 -17.11 -23.05 1.86
CA LEU A 69 -16.85 -22.58 0.48
C LEU A 69 -16.91 -23.73 -0.52
N ALA A 70 -16.37 -24.90 -0.19
CA ALA A 70 -16.46 -26.07 -1.05
C ALA A 70 -17.92 -26.48 -1.32
N GLY A 71 -18.76 -26.48 -0.30
CA GLY A 71 -20.19 -26.72 -0.46
C GLY A 71 -20.89 -25.64 -1.29
N LEU A 72 -20.49 -24.38 -1.15
CA LEU A 72 -20.97 -23.28 -1.98
C LEU A 72 -20.60 -23.48 -3.45
N TYR A 73 -19.32 -23.80 -3.74
CA TYR A 73 -18.82 -24.02 -5.11
C TYR A 73 -19.45 -25.19 -5.80
N GLN A 74 -19.77 -26.26 -5.08
CA GLN A 74 -20.52 -27.39 -5.62
C GLN A 74 -21.95 -27.03 -6.06
N ARG A 75 -22.62 -26.13 -5.32
CA ARG A 75 -24.00 -25.73 -5.60
C ARG A 75 -24.12 -24.60 -6.61
N GLN A 76 -23.20 -23.62 -6.59
CA GLN A 76 -23.34 -22.36 -7.31
C GLN A 76 -22.26 -22.15 -8.39
N GLY A 77 -21.30 -23.07 -8.47
CA GLY A 77 -20.10 -22.95 -9.33
C GLY A 77 -18.95 -22.28 -8.60
N LYS A 78 -17.74 -22.67 -8.97
CA LYS A 78 -16.49 -22.11 -8.45
C LYS A 78 -16.17 -20.75 -9.08
N PRO A 79 -15.37 -19.89 -8.45
CA PRO A 79 -14.80 -18.73 -9.12
C PRO A 79 -13.78 -19.15 -10.19
N ASP A 80 -13.58 -18.28 -11.17
CA ASP A 80 -12.58 -18.46 -12.22
C ASP A 80 -11.16 -18.22 -11.70
N LEU A 81 -11.03 -17.44 -10.60
CA LEU A 81 -9.76 -17.03 -9.99
C LEU A 81 -9.94 -16.82 -8.49
N TRP A 82 -8.94 -17.23 -7.71
CA TRP A 82 -8.76 -16.85 -6.32
C TRP A 82 -7.70 -15.77 -6.23
N PHE A 83 -8.05 -14.62 -5.65
CA PHE A 83 -7.18 -13.46 -5.49
C PHE A 83 -6.93 -13.20 -3.99
N CYS A 84 -5.71 -13.47 -3.53
CA CYS A 84 -5.31 -13.26 -2.15
C CYS A 84 -4.48 -11.98 -2.00
N TYR A 85 -4.95 -11.06 -1.16
CA TYR A 85 -4.24 -9.83 -0.87
C TYR A 85 -3.49 -9.89 0.46
N HIS A 86 -2.21 -9.56 0.42
CA HIS A 86 -1.26 -9.43 1.52
C HIS A 86 -1.10 -10.71 2.38
N PRO A 87 -0.88 -11.88 1.77
CA PRO A 87 -0.45 -13.04 2.54
C PRO A 87 1.00 -12.86 2.98
N TYR A 88 1.28 -13.08 4.27
CA TYR A 88 2.63 -13.08 4.82
C TYR A 88 2.69 -13.97 6.08
N TYR A 89 3.88 -14.15 6.66
CA TYR A 89 4.08 -15.10 7.75
C TYR A 89 3.18 -14.91 9.00
N LYS A 90 2.71 -13.68 9.28
CA LYS A 90 1.75 -13.40 10.36
C LYS A 90 0.29 -13.52 9.95
N ALA A 91 0.01 -13.59 8.67
CA ALA A 91 -1.34 -13.72 8.10
C ALA A 91 -1.29 -14.58 6.83
N PRO A 92 -1.01 -15.90 6.97
CA PRO A 92 -0.99 -16.82 5.84
C PRO A 92 -2.40 -17.02 5.27
N ASP A 93 -2.51 -17.30 3.97
CA ASP A 93 -3.75 -17.77 3.38
C ASP A 93 -3.94 -19.27 3.67
N LEU A 94 -4.76 -19.60 4.67
CA LEU A 94 -5.08 -20.97 5.08
C LEU A 94 -6.22 -21.58 4.26
N ILE A 95 -6.96 -20.78 3.49
CA ILE A 95 -8.20 -21.17 2.81
C ILE A 95 -7.96 -21.36 1.30
N GLY A 96 -7.34 -20.38 0.65
CA GLY A 96 -7.17 -20.35 -0.81
C GLY A 96 -6.41 -21.54 -1.38
N PRO A 97 -5.19 -21.86 -0.90
CA PRO A 97 -4.39 -22.93 -1.49
C PRO A 97 -5.08 -24.33 -1.48
N PRO A 98 -5.75 -24.77 -0.38
CA PRO A 98 -6.50 -26.02 -0.39
C PRO A 98 -7.68 -26.01 -1.37
N LEU A 99 -8.45 -24.92 -1.39
CA LEU A 99 -9.59 -24.78 -2.31
C LEU A 99 -9.15 -24.73 -3.77
N CYS A 100 -8.10 -23.99 -4.07
CA CYS A 100 -7.58 -23.89 -5.41
C CYS A 100 -7.10 -25.25 -5.94
N ARG A 101 -6.43 -26.06 -5.13
CA ARG A 101 -6.08 -27.44 -5.48
C ARG A 101 -7.30 -28.33 -5.68
N ARG A 102 -8.29 -28.28 -4.75
CA ARG A 102 -9.49 -29.13 -4.80
C ARG A 102 -10.37 -28.87 -6.03
N PHE A 103 -10.45 -27.60 -6.45
CA PHE A 103 -11.35 -27.18 -7.52
C PHE A 103 -10.65 -26.75 -8.81
N ALA A 104 -9.33 -26.93 -8.90
CA ALA A 104 -8.52 -26.44 -10.02
C ALA A 104 -8.85 -24.96 -10.33
N ILE A 105 -8.68 -24.09 -9.32
CA ILE A 105 -8.86 -22.64 -9.45
C ILE A 105 -7.47 -22.00 -9.52
N PRO A 106 -7.16 -21.18 -10.51
CA PRO A 106 -5.92 -20.39 -10.53
C PRO A 106 -5.82 -19.50 -9.30
N TYR A 107 -4.62 -19.48 -8.68
CA TYR A 107 -4.33 -18.72 -7.46
C TYR A 107 -3.43 -17.53 -7.80
N VAL A 108 -3.80 -16.34 -7.36
CA VAL A 108 -3.03 -15.09 -7.52
C VAL A 108 -2.80 -14.45 -6.17
N THR A 109 -1.59 -13.96 -5.94
CA THR A 109 -1.30 -13.11 -4.78
C THR A 109 -1.08 -11.65 -5.19
N ALA A 110 -1.41 -10.73 -4.31
CA ALA A 110 -0.97 -9.35 -4.38
C ALA A 110 -0.32 -8.95 -3.04
N GLU A 111 0.86 -8.32 -3.09
CA GLU A 111 1.62 -7.88 -1.92
C GLU A 111 2.03 -9.05 -0.98
N ALA A 112 2.29 -10.24 -1.53
CA ALA A 112 2.92 -11.30 -0.75
C ALA A 112 4.31 -10.82 -0.29
N SER A 113 4.61 -10.96 1.01
CA SER A 113 5.85 -10.43 1.59
C SER A 113 6.60 -11.47 2.38
N TYR A 114 7.84 -11.75 1.95
CA TYR A 114 8.77 -12.67 2.59
C TYR A 114 9.92 -11.92 3.27
N SER A 115 10.33 -12.37 4.44
CA SER A 115 11.46 -11.81 5.18
C SER A 115 12.38 -12.89 5.73
N GLN A 116 13.56 -13.04 5.14
CA GLN A 116 14.57 -13.97 5.62
C GLN A 116 14.95 -13.74 7.08
N ARG A 117 14.96 -12.48 7.56
CA ARG A 117 15.24 -12.13 8.97
C ARG A 117 14.19 -12.68 9.94
N ARG A 118 12.99 -13.03 9.44
CA ARG A 118 11.88 -13.58 10.21
C ARG A 118 11.76 -15.09 10.05
N ASN A 119 12.66 -15.73 9.32
CA ASN A 119 12.70 -17.19 9.14
C ASN A 119 13.39 -17.87 10.34
N LEU A 120 12.88 -17.61 11.53
CA LEU A 120 13.45 -18.08 12.81
C LEU A 120 12.36 -18.61 13.73
N GLY A 121 12.70 -19.69 14.47
CA GLY A 121 11.80 -20.30 15.46
C GLY A 121 10.47 -20.72 14.82
N ASN A 122 9.39 -20.54 15.56
CA ASN A 122 8.05 -20.96 15.12
C ASN A 122 7.52 -20.19 13.91
N TRP A 123 8.13 -19.04 13.52
CA TRP A 123 7.77 -18.34 12.28
C TRP A 123 8.25 -19.08 11.03
N ALA A 124 9.23 -19.97 11.12
CA ALA A 124 9.76 -20.69 9.96
C ALA A 124 8.66 -21.47 9.23
N GLY A 125 7.81 -22.20 9.96
CA GLY A 125 6.71 -22.95 9.33
C GLY A 125 5.70 -22.08 8.59
N PHE A 126 5.42 -20.86 9.10
CA PHE A 126 4.54 -19.91 8.41
C PHE A 126 5.21 -19.29 7.19
N GLN A 127 6.53 -19.08 7.24
CA GLN A 127 7.31 -18.67 6.06
C GLN A 127 7.31 -19.75 4.98
N ASP A 128 7.44 -21.02 5.35
CA ASP A 128 7.38 -22.14 4.41
C ASP A 128 6.00 -22.22 3.74
N MET A 129 4.92 -22.08 4.51
CA MET A 129 3.56 -22.00 3.94
C MET A 129 3.39 -20.84 2.96
N LEU A 130 3.95 -19.66 3.26
CA LEU A 130 3.96 -18.54 2.35
C LEU A 130 4.73 -18.85 1.07
N LEU A 131 5.92 -19.44 1.18
CA LEU A 131 6.73 -19.78 0.01
C LEU A 131 6.08 -20.85 -0.86
N ASP A 132 5.38 -21.83 -0.27
CA ASP A 132 4.58 -22.81 -1.01
C ASP A 132 3.43 -22.15 -1.76
N THR A 133 2.78 -21.19 -1.13
CA THR A 133 1.72 -20.38 -1.76
C THR A 133 2.28 -19.57 -2.94
N VAL A 134 3.44 -18.94 -2.78
CA VAL A 134 4.13 -18.16 -3.82
C VAL A 134 4.54 -19.06 -5.01
N ARG A 135 5.02 -20.29 -4.75
CA ARG A 135 5.37 -21.27 -5.80
C ARG A 135 4.16 -21.70 -6.60
N ALA A 136 3.03 -21.92 -5.93
CA ALA A 136 1.81 -22.41 -6.54
C ALA A 136 1.01 -21.33 -7.27
N ALA A 137 1.31 -20.05 -7.04
CA ALA A 137 0.57 -18.94 -7.63
C ALA A 137 0.81 -18.85 -9.15
N ALA A 138 -0.27 -18.64 -9.90
CA ALA A 138 -0.21 -18.33 -11.33
C ALA A 138 0.56 -17.03 -11.58
N VAL A 139 0.41 -16.06 -10.68
CA VAL A 139 1.25 -14.86 -10.59
C VAL A 139 1.23 -14.27 -9.18
N ASN A 140 2.35 -13.66 -8.77
CA ASN A 140 2.48 -12.88 -7.55
C ASN A 140 2.66 -11.41 -7.95
N LEU A 141 1.68 -10.58 -7.64
CA LEU A 141 1.70 -9.15 -7.94
C LEU A 141 2.45 -8.41 -6.83
N CYS A 142 3.61 -7.86 -7.14
CA CYS A 142 4.47 -7.18 -6.19
C CYS A 142 4.24 -5.66 -6.25
N LEU A 143 3.87 -5.05 -5.12
CA LEU A 143 3.64 -3.61 -5.02
C LEU A 143 4.96 -2.85 -4.80
N THR A 144 5.97 -3.51 -4.21
CA THR A 144 7.28 -2.92 -3.98
C THR A 144 8.39 -3.70 -4.69
N ALA A 145 9.46 -3.01 -5.09
CA ALA A 145 10.66 -3.67 -5.63
C ALA A 145 11.32 -4.56 -4.57
N ARG A 146 11.28 -4.15 -3.31
CA ARG A 146 11.80 -4.93 -2.18
C ARG A 146 11.12 -6.29 -2.04
N ASP A 147 9.79 -6.33 -2.08
CA ASP A 147 9.05 -7.58 -1.98
C ASP A 147 9.30 -8.46 -3.20
N MET A 148 9.35 -7.87 -4.40
CA MET A 148 9.71 -8.60 -5.62
C MET A 148 11.10 -9.24 -5.53
N GLN A 149 12.11 -8.50 -5.08
CA GLN A 149 13.46 -9.02 -4.89
C GLN A 149 13.52 -10.11 -3.82
N GLY A 150 12.80 -9.91 -2.69
CA GLY A 150 12.71 -10.89 -1.61
C GLY A 150 12.08 -12.21 -2.06
N LEU A 151 10.99 -12.16 -2.80
CA LEU A 151 10.33 -13.33 -3.36
C LEU A 151 11.17 -14.00 -4.45
N GLN A 152 11.80 -13.22 -5.34
CA GLN A 152 12.69 -13.75 -6.39
C GLN A 152 13.89 -14.49 -5.80
N ALA A 153 14.48 -13.97 -4.72
CA ALA A 153 15.60 -14.61 -4.03
C ALA A 153 15.17 -15.90 -3.31
N ALA A 154 13.98 -15.92 -2.69
CA ALA A 154 13.47 -17.07 -1.95
C ALA A 154 12.87 -18.16 -2.85
N VAL A 155 12.25 -17.79 -3.96
CA VAL A 155 11.58 -18.68 -4.92
C VAL A 155 11.96 -18.23 -6.34
N PRO A 156 13.14 -18.60 -6.86
CA PRO A 156 13.62 -18.13 -8.17
C PRO A 156 12.68 -18.44 -9.35
N GLN A 157 11.90 -19.52 -9.26
CA GLN A 157 10.94 -19.94 -10.28
C GLN A 157 9.54 -19.28 -10.13
N ALA A 158 9.33 -18.45 -9.10
CA ALA A 158 8.04 -17.78 -8.92
C ALA A 158 7.73 -16.85 -10.10
N ARG A 159 6.48 -16.87 -10.54
CA ARG A 159 5.99 -15.89 -11.52
C ARG A 159 5.68 -14.60 -10.80
N LEU A 160 6.49 -13.58 -11.03
CA LEU A 160 6.38 -12.27 -10.40
C LEU A 160 5.99 -11.22 -11.43
N ALA A 161 5.09 -10.32 -11.08
CA ALA A 161 4.73 -9.16 -11.90
C ALA A 161 4.62 -7.90 -11.05
N ARG A 162 4.92 -6.77 -11.66
CA ARG A 162 4.87 -5.45 -10.99
C ARG A 162 3.46 -4.87 -11.06
N LEU A 163 2.87 -4.59 -9.90
CA LEU A 163 1.69 -3.75 -9.74
C LEU A 163 2.08 -2.59 -8.82
N THR A 164 2.30 -1.42 -9.39
CA THR A 164 2.72 -0.26 -8.61
C THR A 164 1.63 0.20 -7.64
N PRO A 165 1.95 0.74 -6.45
CA PRO A 165 0.95 1.32 -5.55
C PRO A 165 0.11 2.40 -6.26
N PHE A 166 -1.18 2.43 -5.95
CA PHE A 166 -2.15 3.32 -6.61
C PHE A 166 -3.22 3.80 -5.64
N ILE A 167 -3.96 4.81 -6.03
CA ILE A 167 -5.06 5.41 -5.24
C ILE A 167 -6.31 5.64 -6.10
N ASP A 168 -7.44 5.85 -5.44
CA ASP A 168 -8.58 6.54 -6.06
C ASP A 168 -8.27 8.04 -6.11
N ALA A 169 -7.71 8.48 -7.22
CA ALA A 169 -7.22 9.85 -7.38
C ALA A 169 -8.32 10.86 -7.76
N GLN A 170 -9.55 10.42 -8.01
CA GLN A 170 -10.61 11.25 -8.58
C GLN A 170 -10.87 12.53 -7.78
N ALA A 171 -11.00 12.43 -6.46
CA ALA A 171 -11.28 13.59 -5.60
C ALA A 171 -10.17 14.65 -5.64
N PHE A 172 -8.91 14.21 -5.78
CA PHE A 172 -7.74 15.07 -5.84
C PHE A 172 -7.54 15.65 -7.24
N LEU A 173 -7.69 14.84 -8.28
CA LEU A 173 -7.54 15.26 -9.67
C LEU A 173 -8.68 16.15 -10.15
N ALA A 174 -9.86 16.06 -9.61
CA ALA A 174 -10.99 16.91 -9.95
C ALA A 174 -10.79 18.39 -9.54
N ARG A 175 -9.91 18.65 -8.57
CA ARG A 175 -9.60 20.00 -8.08
C ARG A 175 -8.34 20.54 -8.77
N PRO A 176 -8.38 21.73 -9.37
CA PRO A 176 -7.16 22.41 -9.81
C PRO A 176 -6.34 22.80 -8.57
N PRO A 177 -5.01 22.62 -8.59
CA PRO A 177 -4.15 23.12 -7.52
C PRO A 177 -4.26 24.65 -7.39
N GLN A 178 -4.41 25.15 -6.18
CA GLN A 178 -4.46 26.57 -5.84
C GLN A 178 -3.51 26.84 -4.65
N PRO A 179 -2.18 26.63 -4.83
CA PRO A 179 -1.25 26.64 -3.71
C PRO A 179 -1.11 28.03 -3.09
N GLU A 180 -1.38 28.12 -1.80
CA GLU A 180 -0.98 29.24 -0.98
C GLU A 180 0.55 29.21 -0.80
N GLN A 181 1.21 30.36 -0.96
CA GLN A 181 2.66 30.43 -0.81
C GLN A 181 3.09 30.01 0.62
N HIS A 182 4.16 29.23 0.67
CA HIS A 182 4.79 28.77 1.92
C HIS A 182 3.92 27.90 2.84
N VAL A 183 2.84 27.30 2.31
CA VAL A 183 2.04 26.36 3.08
C VAL A 183 2.54 24.94 2.84
N LEU A 184 2.99 24.32 3.91
CA LEU A 184 3.34 22.90 3.99
C LEU A 184 2.12 22.11 4.45
N ALA A 185 1.99 20.85 4.03
CA ALA A 185 0.96 19.95 4.51
C ALA A 185 1.53 18.58 4.86
N THR A 186 0.95 17.95 5.88
CA THR A 186 1.13 16.53 6.20
C THR A 186 -0.19 15.88 6.56
N VAL A 187 -0.37 14.62 6.13
CA VAL A 187 -1.56 13.81 6.41
C VAL A 187 -1.10 12.49 7.01
N ALA A 188 -1.26 12.32 8.32
CA ALA A 188 -0.82 11.11 9.00
C ALA A 188 -1.57 10.88 10.32
N MET A 189 -1.83 9.61 10.65
CA MET A 189 -2.37 9.21 11.95
C MET A 189 -1.36 9.49 13.07
N MET A 190 -1.84 9.91 14.23
CA MET A 190 -1.01 10.16 15.42
C MET A 190 -0.96 8.91 16.31
N ARG A 191 -0.13 7.92 15.90
CA ARG A 191 0.02 6.62 16.58
C ARG A 191 1.44 6.41 17.09
N PRO A 192 1.64 5.57 18.13
CA PRO A 192 2.97 5.21 18.62
C PRO A 192 3.86 4.60 17.55
N GLY A 193 5.17 4.62 17.77
CA GLY A 193 6.18 4.02 16.89
C GLY A 193 6.55 4.93 15.71
N ASP A 194 6.55 4.36 14.50
CA ASP A 194 7.07 5.01 13.29
C ASP A 194 6.39 6.35 12.96
N LYS A 195 5.09 6.50 13.27
CA LYS A 195 4.38 7.76 13.06
C LYS A 195 4.91 8.86 13.99
N MET A 196 5.10 8.54 15.28
CA MET A 196 5.69 9.48 16.23
C MET A 196 7.12 9.87 15.85
N SER A 197 7.94 8.90 15.42
CA SER A 197 9.31 9.18 14.97
C SER A 197 9.34 10.07 13.73
N SER A 198 8.38 9.92 12.81
CA SER A 198 8.24 10.80 11.64
C SER A 198 7.82 12.22 12.03
N TYR A 199 6.87 12.39 12.96
CA TYR A 199 6.53 13.73 13.49
C TYR A 199 7.71 14.39 14.17
N ALA A 200 8.49 13.66 14.98
CA ALA A 200 9.69 14.19 15.65
C ALA A 200 10.77 14.59 14.62
N ALA A 201 10.99 13.79 13.57
CA ALA A 201 11.93 14.12 12.50
C ALA A 201 11.49 15.39 11.73
N LEU A 202 10.19 15.52 11.43
CA LEU A 202 9.63 16.70 10.77
C LEU A 202 9.82 17.96 11.63
N ALA A 203 9.45 17.91 12.92
CA ALA A 203 9.63 19.04 13.84
C ALA A 203 11.11 19.45 13.96
N LYS A 204 12.03 18.47 14.08
CA LYS A 204 13.47 18.72 14.10
C LYS A 204 13.98 19.41 12.84
N ALA A 205 13.52 18.99 11.67
CA ALA A 205 13.93 19.59 10.40
C ALA A 205 13.40 21.02 10.23
N LEU A 206 12.13 21.27 10.60
CA LEU A 206 11.54 22.62 10.53
C LEU A 206 12.22 23.60 11.49
N ALA A 207 12.72 23.13 12.62
CA ALA A 207 13.51 23.96 13.57
C ALA A 207 14.86 24.43 12.98
N LEU A 208 15.36 23.84 11.89
CA LEU A 208 16.60 24.23 11.19
C LEU A 208 16.38 25.36 10.16
N ILE A 209 15.13 25.73 9.88
CA ILE A 209 14.78 26.79 8.92
C ILE A 209 13.81 27.82 9.52
N PRO A 210 14.10 28.37 10.73
CA PRO A 210 13.18 29.27 11.42
C PRO A 210 13.02 30.63 10.70
N GLU A 211 14.01 31.03 9.90
CA GLU A 211 14.06 32.28 9.16
C GLU A 211 13.14 32.27 7.93
N LEU A 212 12.77 31.10 7.42
CA LEU A 212 11.88 31.01 6.27
C LEU A 212 10.42 31.19 6.69
N ALA A 213 9.69 31.90 5.86
CA ALA A 213 8.24 32.01 6.01
C ALA A 213 7.59 30.66 5.61
N TRP A 214 7.10 29.88 6.55
CA TRP A 214 6.33 28.67 6.30
C TRP A 214 5.20 28.52 7.32
N ARG A 215 4.13 27.85 6.93
CA ARG A 215 3.06 27.38 7.80
C ARG A 215 2.83 25.90 7.52
N LEU A 216 2.58 25.09 8.53
CA LEU A 216 2.34 23.65 8.40
C LEU A 216 0.88 23.34 8.78
N LYS A 217 0.12 22.76 7.84
CA LYS A 217 -1.19 22.16 8.09
C LYS A 217 -0.99 20.67 8.41
N VAL A 218 -1.39 20.25 9.61
CA VAL A 218 -1.31 18.86 10.07
C VAL A 218 -2.71 18.26 10.07
N VAL A 219 -2.95 17.30 9.18
CA VAL A 219 -4.22 16.54 9.09
C VAL A 219 -4.02 15.16 9.68
N GLY A 220 -4.90 14.80 10.59
CA GLY A 220 -4.90 13.50 11.27
C GLY A 220 -5.11 13.63 12.75
N ASP A 221 -5.40 12.50 13.37
CA ASP A 221 -5.62 12.37 14.80
C ASP A 221 -5.17 10.99 15.29
N GLY A 222 -5.25 10.76 16.59
CA GLY A 222 -4.93 9.46 17.18
C GLY A 222 -4.49 9.57 18.63
N PRO A 223 -4.17 8.43 19.26
CA PRO A 223 -3.88 8.37 20.71
C PRO A 223 -2.66 9.20 21.13
N CYS A 224 -1.75 9.54 20.20
CA CYS A 224 -0.57 10.38 20.48
C CYS A 224 -0.77 11.85 20.09
N GLY A 225 -2.00 12.34 19.98
CA GLY A 225 -2.28 13.72 19.56
C GLY A 225 -1.66 14.78 20.48
N ALA A 226 -1.65 14.56 21.78
CA ALA A 226 -1.03 15.46 22.75
C ALA A 226 0.50 15.52 22.60
N GLU A 227 1.14 14.35 22.45
CA GLU A 227 2.58 14.22 22.26
C GLU A 227 3.02 14.83 20.92
N VAL A 228 2.24 14.64 19.85
CA VAL A 228 2.51 15.28 18.56
C VAL A 228 2.46 16.80 18.69
N ARG A 229 1.42 17.37 19.34
CA ARG A 229 1.33 18.82 19.58
C ARG A 229 2.51 19.34 20.38
N ALA A 230 2.97 18.59 21.39
CA ALA A 230 4.13 18.94 22.20
C ALA A 230 5.42 19.04 21.38
N LEU A 231 5.61 18.21 20.33
CA LEU A 231 6.77 18.31 19.43
C LEU A 231 6.86 19.67 18.71
N PHE A 232 5.73 20.31 18.48
CA PHE A 232 5.65 21.59 17.76
C PHE A 232 5.43 22.80 18.69
N SER A 233 5.40 22.62 20.02
CA SER A 233 5.12 23.70 20.97
C SER A 233 6.20 24.80 21.02
N GLY A 234 7.41 24.52 20.54
CA GLY A 234 8.50 25.50 20.44
C GLY A 234 8.39 26.45 19.24
N PHE A 235 7.45 26.22 18.32
CA PHE A 235 7.22 27.12 17.19
C PHE A 235 6.21 28.23 17.54
N PRO A 236 6.24 29.38 16.85
CA PRO A 236 5.19 30.40 16.97
C PRO A 236 3.80 29.81 16.72
N PRO A 237 2.76 30.28 17.43
CA PRO A 237 1.42 29.67 17.40
C PRO A 237 0.75 29.64 16.01
N ASP A 238 1.13 30.54 15.11
CA ASP A 238 0.63 30.68 13.75
C ASP A 238 1.36 29.80 12.72
N ARG A 239 2.45 29.11 13.14
CA ARG A 239 3.25 28.26 12.26
C ARG A 239 2.66 26.87 12.03
N VAL A 240 1.94 26.32 13.00
CA VAL A 240 1.45 24.93 12.92
C VAL A 240 -0.03 24.87 13.26
N GLU A 241 -0.82 24.48 12.28
CA GLU A 241 -2.27 24.32 12.40
C GLU A 241 -2.62 22.82 12.43
N PHE A 242 -3.28 22.38 13.50
CA PHE A 242 -3.75 21.00 13.64
C PHE A 242 -5.23 20.92 13.30
N LEU A 243 -5.55 20.24 12.20
CA LEU A 243 -6.90 20.15 11.61
C LEU A 243 -7.71 18.93 12.09
N GLY A 244 -7.09 18.03 12.87
CA GLY A 244 -7.73 16.78 13.28
C GLY A 244 -7.92 15.81 12.12
N GLU A 245 -8.72 14.76 12.35
CA GLU A 245 -9.13 13.82 11.30
C GLU A 245 -10.10 14.51 10.35
N GLN A 246 -9.87 14.38 9.05
CA GLN A 246 -10.67 15.00 8.00
C GLN A 246 -11.23 13.95 7.03
N PRO A 247 -12.44 14.13 6.48
CA PRO A 247 -12.95 13.27 5.42
C PRO A 247 -12.16 13.46 4.12
N PRO A 248 -12.14 12.47 3.22
CA PRO A 248 -11.30 12.49 1.99
C PRO A 248 -11.49 13.75 1.14
N GLN A 249 -12.70 14.29 1.03
CA GLN A 249 -12.99 15.51 0.26
C GLN A 249 -12.31 16.75 0.88
N ALA A 250 -12.32 16.86 2.22
CA ALA A 250 -11.65 17.95 2.92
C ALA A 250 -10.12 17.79 2.85
N VAL A 251 -9.60 16.54 2.92
CA VAL A 251 -8.18 16.28 2.67
C VAL A 251 -7.75 16.76 1.30
N ALA A 252 -8.54 16.45 0.24
CA ALA A 252 -8.25 16.91 -1.12
C ALA A 252 -8.25 18.44 -1.22
N GLU A 253 -9.14 19.13 -0.50
CA GLU A 253 -9.21 20.60 -0.47
C GLU A 253 -7.99 21.21 0.24
N ILE A 254 -7.64 20.67 1.41
CA ILE A 254 -6.47 21.11 2.18
C ILE A 254 -5.18 20.90 1.36
N LEU A 255 -5.01 19.74 0.74
CA LEU A 255 -3.84 19.45 -0.09
C LEU A 255 -3.80 20.35 -1.33
N SER A 256 -4.93 20.61 -2.00
CA SER A 256 -4.94 21.49 -3.18
C SER A 256 -4.56 22.94 -2.87
N SER A 257 -4.69 23.36 -1.60
CA SER A 257 -4.30 24.71 -1.12
C SER A 257 -2.87 24.78 -0.59
N ALA A 258 -2.18 23.65 -0.40
CA ALA A 258 -0.80 23.66 0.08
C ALA A 258 0.21 23.78 -1.08
N SER A 259 1.47 24.10 -0.78
CA SER A 259 2.54 24.23 -1.76
C SER A 259 3.50 23.03 -1.79
N VAL A 260 3.72 22.37 -0.67
CA VAL A 260 4.64 21.24 -0.53
C VAL A 260 4.08 20.23 0.47
N TYR A 261 4.14 18.96 0.15
CA TYR A 261 3.85 17.89 1.09
C TYR A 261 5.12 17.44 1.80
N VAL A 262 5.10 17.39 3.13
CA VAL A 262 6.26 17.09 3.96
C VAL A 262 5.93 15.95 4.91
N TRP A 263 6.56 14.79 4.73
CA TRP A 263 6.42 13.64 5.61
C TRP A 263 7.67 12.75 5.53
N PRO A 264 8.43 12.55 6.63
CA PRO A 264 9.63 11.71 6.60
C PRO A 264 9.38 10.28 6.16
N GLY A 265 8.32 9.63 6.68
CA GLY A 265 7.84 8.33 6.17
C GLY A 265 8.44 7.12 6.85
N HIS A 266 8.88 7.23 8.09
CA HIS A 266 9.38 6.09 8.86
C HIS A 266 8.34 4.96 8.89
N GLY A 267 8.76 3.73 8.57
CA GLY A 267 7.91 2.55 8.59
C GLY A 267 6.77 2.51 7.56
N GLU A 268 6.72 3.43 6.60
CA GLU A 268 5.72 3.38 5.53
C GLU A 268 5.98 2.20 4.59
N ALA A 269 4.98 1.35 4.38
CA ALA A 269 5.08 0.29 3.36
C ALA A 269 5.37 0.92 1.99
N TYR A 270 4.61 1.94 1.61
CA TYR A 270 4.82 2.86 0.49
C TYR A 270 4.18 4.24 0.72
N GLY A 271 3.13 4.34 1.56
CA GLY A 271 2.51 5.60 1.95
C GLY A 271 1.58 6.19 0.88
N LEU A 272 0.30 5.80 0.89
CA LEU A 272 -0.70 6.29 -0.07
C LEU A 272 -0.90 7.80 0.01
N ALA A 273 -0.70 8.42 1.18
CA ALA A 273 -0.82 9.86 1.36
C ALA A 273 0.16 10.67 0.48
N TYR A 274 1.31 10.10 0.10
CA TYR A 274 2.19 10.73 -0.88
C TYR A 274 1.55 10.80 -2.27
N LEU A 275 0.86 9.74 -2.68
CA LEU A 275 0.15 9.73 -3.96
C LEU A 275 -1.05 10.69 -3.94
N GLU A 276 -1.75 10.79 -2.81
CA GLU A 276 -2.84 11.75 -2.62
C GLU A 276 -2.33 13.19 -2.74
N ALA A 277 -1.21 13.52 -2.08
CA ALA A 277 -0.57 14.82 -2.18
C ALA A 277 -0.11 15.13 -3.61
N GLN A 278 0.53 14.18 -4.28
CA GLN A 278 0.97 14.32 -5.67
C GLN A 278 -0.21 14.49 -6.63
N ALA A 279 -1.31 13.77 -6.43
CA ALA A 279 -2.55 13.95 -7.19
C ALA A 279 -3.14 15.35 -7.01
N ALA A 280 -3.04 15.92 -5.80
CA ALA A 280 -3.45 17.30 -5.53
C ALA A 280 -2.48 18.35 -6.11
N GLY A 281 -1.34 17.93 -6.68
CA GLY A 281 -0.35 18.81 -7.30
C GLY A 281 0.72 19.32 -6.32
N LEU A 282 1.05 18.57 -5.28
CA LEU A 282 2.13 18.92 -4.37
C LEU A 282 3.40 18.11 -4.69
N PRO A 283 4.56 18.74 -4.83
CA PRO A 283 5.82 18.05 -4.73
C PRO A 283 6.03 17.54 -3.30
N VAL A 284 6.71 16.42 -3.18
CA VAL A 284 6.91 15.72 -1.90
C VAL A 284 8.32 15.92 -1.38
N VAL A 285 8.49 16.13 -0.07
CA VAL A 285 9.76 15.94 0.65
C VAL A 285 9.57 14.77 1.61
N ALA A 286 10.40 13.72 1.44
CA ALA A 286 10.38 12.52 2.26
C ALA A 286 11.79 11.98 2.47
N GLU A 287 11.97 11.02 3.37
CA GLU A 287 13.22 10.27 3.49
C GLU A 287 13.20 9.03 2.57
N ALA A 288 14.38 8.60 2.10
CA ALA A 288 14.53 7.39 1.28
C ALA A 288 14.45 6.13 2.16
N VAL A 289 13.29 5.90 2.79
CA VAL A 289 13.05 4.78 3.72
C VAL A 289 11.98 3.83 3.21
N ALA A 290 12.11 2.57 3.56
CA ALA A 290 11.12 1.52 3.31
C ALA A 290 10.58 1.53 1.86
N GLY A 291 9.27 1.69 1.65
CA GLY A 291 8.63 1.75 0.32
C GLY A 291 8.38 3.16 -0.22
N VAL A 292 8.83 4.22 0.45
CA VAL A 292 8.64 5.60 -0.02
C VAL A 292 9.19 5.83 -1.45
N PRO A 293 10.37 5.25 -1.84
CA PRO A 293 10.87 5.36 -3.21
C PRO A 293 9.96 4.73 -4.29
N GLU A 294 8.96 3.94 -3.90
CA GLU A 294 7.99 3.38 -4.84
C GLU A 294 6.94 4.40 -5.33
N VAL A 295 6.76 5.46 -4.56
CA VAL A 295 5.69 6.45 -4.78
C VAL A 295 6.21 7.87 -4.99
N VAL A 296 7.48 8.13 -4.68
CA VAL A 296 8.12 9.43 -4.92
C VAL A 296 9.32 9.24 -5.84
N SER A 297 9.32 9.90 -6.99
CA SER A 297 10.44 9.89 -7.95
C SER A 297 11.40 11.03 -7.64
N PRO A 298 12.64 10.72 -7.13
CA PRO A 298 13.56 11.76 -6.67
C PRO A 298 13.98 12.69 -7.82
N GLY A 299 13.92 13.99 -7.57
CA GLY A 299 14.24 15.03 -8.56
C GLY A 299 13.15 15.27 -9.61
N VAL A 300 12.10 14.45 -9.66
CA VAL A 300 10.98 14.55 -10.62
C VAL A 300 9.68 14.95 -9.92
N THR A 301 9.24 14.19 -8.93
CA THR A 301 7.98 14.46 -8.21
C THR A 301 8.21 14.97 -6.80
N GLY A 302 9.47 15.07 -6.37
CA GLY A 302 9.85 15.53 -5.05
C GLY A 302 11.31 15.23 -4.72
N PHE A 303 11.67 15.40 -3.46
CA PHE A 303 12.98 15.06 -2.92
C PHE A 303 12.91 13.88 -1.98
N LEU A 304 13.84 12.93 -2.14
CA LEU A 304 14.13 11.88 -1.18
C LEU A 304 15.49 12.15 -0.53
N THR A 305 15.49 12.35 0.78
CA THR A 305 16.70 12.63 1.55
C THR A 305 17.23 11.37 2.24
N PRO A 306 18.52 11.34 2.63
CA PRO A 306 19.03 10.23 3.43
C PRO A 306 18.23 10.07 4.74
N PRO A 307 18.01 8.81 5.20
CA PRO A 307 17.29 8.54 6.44
C PRO A 307 17.96 9.22 7.65
N GLY A 308 17.17 9.96 8.43
CA GLY A 308 17.62 10.62 9.67
C GLY A 308 18.46 11.88 9.47
N ASP A 309 18.73 12.31 8.23
CA ASP A 309 19.44 13.56 7.94
C ASP A 309 18.48 14.75 7.94
N ALA A 310 18.24 15.30 9.14
CA ALA A 310 17.38 16.45 9.33
C ALA A 310 17.86 17.69 8.56
N SER A 311 19.17 17.84 8.35
CA SER A 311 19.74 18.98 7.61
C SER A 311 19.45 18.88 6.12
N ALA A 312 19.64 17.69 5.50
CA ALA A 312 19.26 17.44 4.12
C ALA A 312 17.76 17.60 3.91
N TYR A 313 16.94 17.12 4.88
CA TYR A 313 15.48 17.26 4.83
C TYR A 313 15.04 18.73 4.91
N ALA A 314 15.59 19.51 5.84
CA ALA A 314 15.34 20.93 5.96
C ALA A 314 15.73 21.71 4.69
N LYS A 315 16.90 21.39 4.11
CA LYS A 315 17.39 21.97 2.85
C LYS A 315 16.44 21.67 1.68
N ALA A 316 15.92 20.44 1.59
CA ALA A 316 14.94 20.07 0.57
C ALA A 316 13.63 20.87 0.69
N ILE A 317 13.13 21.06 1.92
CA ILE A 317 11.98 21.93 2.18
C ILE A 317 12.30 23.36 1.77
N ALA A 318 13.44 23.91 2.23
CA ALA A 318 13.87 25.29 1.91
C ALA A 318 13.94 25.52 0.40
N THR A 319 14.50 24.57 -0.35
CA THR A 319 14.56 24.65 -1.82
C THR A 319 13.19 24.79 -2.43
N LEU A 320 12.21 23.95 -2.05
CA LEU A 320 10.86 24.03 -2.59
C LEU A 320 10.08 25.26 -2.11
N LEU A 321 10.42 25.84 -0.96
CA LEU A 321 9.83 27.09 -0.50
C LEU A 321 10.35 28.31 -1.30
N THR A 322 11.64 28.32 -1.65
CA THR A 322 12.31 29.48 -2.27
C THR A 322 12.36 29.42 -3.79
N ASP A 323 12.44 28.23 -4.40
CA ASP A 323 12.45 28.04 -5.85
C ASP A 323 11.04 27.68 -6.37
N ALA A 324 10.30 28.71 -6.75
CA ALA A 324 8.94 28.57 -7.29
C ALA A 324 8.91 27.79 -8.63
N SER A 325 9.94 27.95 -9.48
CA SER A 325 10.02 27.26 -10.77
C SER A 325 10.20 25.76 -10.60
N GLN A 326 11.15 25.35 -9.74
CA GLN A 326 11.38 23.94 -9.44
C GLN A 326 10.16 23.32 -8.77
N ARG A 327 9.57 24.01 -7.79
CA ARG A 327 8.33 23.56 -7.14
C ARG A 327 7.21 23.33 -8.15
N GLN A 328 6.97 24.25 -9.06
CA GLN A 328 5.91 24.13 -10.07
C GLN A 328 6.17 22.99 -11.05
N THR A 329 7.39 22.83 -11.51
CA THR A 329 7.79 21.72 -12.39
C THR A 329 7.54 20.36 -11.73
N MET A 330 7.98 20.20 -10.48
CA MET A 330 7.77 18.97 -9.72
C MET A 330 6.29 18.71 -9.43
N ALA A 331 5.53 19.75 -9.12
CA ALA A 331 4.09 19.67 -8.88
C ALA A 331 3.32 19.16 -10.11
N GLN A 332 3.65 19.65 -11.28
CA GLN A 332 3.06 19.20 -12.54
C GLN A 332 3.42 17.75 -12.85
N ALA A 333 4.70 17.39 -12.71
CA ALA A 333 5.17 16.02 -12.92
C ALA A 333 4.53 15.03 -11.92
N ALA A 334 4.39 15.42 -10.65
CA ALA A 334 3.75 14.63 -9.61
C ALA A 334 2.28 14.33 -9.94
N ARG A 335 1.52 15.36 -10.31
CA ARG A 335 0.11 15.22 -10.69
C ARG A 335 -0.06 14.37 -11.94
N GLN A 336 0.78 14.57 -12.95
CA GLN A 336 0.76 13.79 -14.18
C GLN A 336 1.08 12.32 -13.93
N MET A 337 2.11 12.02 -13.14
CA MET A 337 2.47 10.65 -12.77
C MET A 337 1.29 9.92 -12.11
N VAL A 338 0.60 10.57 -11.16
CA VAL A 338 -0.54 9.93 -10.51
C VAL A 338 -1.69 9.72 -11.50
N ALA A 339 -2.02 10.71 -12.31
CA ALA A 339 -3.11 10.60 -13.28
C ALA A 339 -2.88 9.48 -14.30
N GLN A 340 -1.65 9.30 -14.77
CA GLN A 340 -1.32 8.33 -15.83
C GLN A 340 -1.00 6.94 -15.30
N ASP A 341 -0.30 6.83 -14.16
CA ASP A 341 0.32 5.56 -13.76
C ASP A 341 -0.14 5.05 -12.39
N ARG A 342 -0.75 5.91 -11.56
CA ARG A 342 -1.05 5.61 -10.14
C ARG A 342 -2.53 5.81 -9.79
N SER A 343 -3.37 6.10 -10.76
CA SER A 343 -4.82 6.15 -10.57
C SER A 343 -5.41 4.73 -10.52
N ILE A 344 -6.60 4.62 -9.93
CA ILE A 344 -7.31 3.34 -9.88
C ILE A 344 -7.68 2.83 -11.28
N GLU A 345 -7.89 3.72 -12.24
CA GLU A 345 -8.17 3.39 -13.64
C GLU A 345 -6.94 2.78 -14.31
N ALA A 346 -5.75 3.38 -14.12
CA ALA A 346 -4.49 2.82 -14.61
C ALA A 346 -4.19 1.45 -13.96
N ALA A 347 -4.43 1.32 -12.66
CA ALA A 347 -4.28 0.06 -11.94
C ALA A 347 -5.27 -1.01 -12.43
N SER A 348 -6.51 -0.63 -12.70
CA SER A 348 -7.55 -1.52 -13.25
C SER A 348 -7.13 -2.09 -14.60
N ALA A 349 -6.68 -1.25 -15.52
CA ALA A 349 -6.19 -1.68 -16.82
C ALA A 349 -4.96 -2.61 -16.70
N ARG A 350 -4.02 -2.25 -15.81
CA ARG A 350 -2.82 -3.06 -15.55
C ARG A 350 -3.16 -4.42 -14.94
N LEU A 351 -4.08 -4.47 -13.97
CA LEU A 351 -4.56 -5.72 -13.36
C LEU A 351 -5.20 -6.63 -14.41
N SER A 352 -6.11 -6.12 -15.24
CA SER A 352 -6.74 -6.90 -16.29
C SER A 352 -5.70 -7.54 -17.22
N ALA A 353 -4.76 -6.73 -17.72
CA ALA A 353 -3.71 -7.24 -18.62
C ALA A 353 -2.83 -8.32 -17.96
N LEU A 354 -2.46 -8.14 -16.69
CA LEU A 354 -1.65 -9.12 -15.96
C LEU A 354 -2.41 -10.42 -15.70
N LEU A 355 -3.69 -10.35 -15.36
CA LEU A 355 -4.53 -11.54 -15.14
C LEU A 355 -4.80 -12.30 -16.45
N GLU A 356 -5.10 -11.59 -17.52
CA GLU A 356 -5.31 -12.18 -18.85
C GLU A 356 -4.05 -12.89 -19.37
N GLN A 357 -2.89 -12.26 -19.24
CA GLN A 357 -1.61 -12.87 -19.61
C GLN A 357 -1.36 -14.17 -18.84
N CYS A 358 -1.53 -14.14 -17.51
CA CYS A 358 -1.28 -15.29 -16.65
C CYS A 358 -2.19 -16.48 -16.94
N LEU A 359 -3.48 -16.20 -17.16
CA LEU A 359 -4.46 -17.25 -17.45
C LEU A 359 -4.28 -17.80 -18.86
N GLY A 360 -3.91 -16.95 -19.83
CA GLY A 360 -3.59 -17.38 -21.18
C GLY A 360 -2.35 -18.28 -21.27
N ASP A 361 -1.31 -17.98 -20.50
CA ASP A 361 -0.10 -18.80 -20.42
C ASP A 361 -0.36 -20.15 -19.71
N SER A 362 -1.21 -20.18 -18.69
CA SER A 362 -1.59 -21.42 -18.00
C SER A 362 -2.37 -22.36 -18.91
N ALA A 363 -3.29 -21.86 -19.72
CA ALA A 363 -4.06 -22.65 -20.66
C ALA A 363 -3.19 -23.26 -21.80
N LYS A 364 -2.14 -22.55 -22.23
CA LYS A 364 -1.20 -23.07 -23.23
C LYS A 364 -0.34 -24.22 -22.70
N LEU A 365 0.16 -24.09 -21.45
CA LEU A 365 0.97 -25.14 -20.81
C LEU A 365 0.16 -26.43 -20.59
N GLU A 366 -1.12 -26.35 -20.27
CA GLU A 366 -2.00 -27.53 -20.15
C GLU A 366 -2.27 -28.20 -21.51
N SER A 367 -2.35 -27.43 -22.61
CA SER A 367 -2.55 -27.94 -23.94
C SER A 367 -1.30 -28.62 -24.53
N GLU A 368 -0.11 -28.15 -24.19
CA GLU A 368 1.18 -28.72 -24.66
C GLU A 368 1.59 -29.95 -23.84
N GLY A 369 1.29 -29.99 -22.54
CA GLY A 369 1.58 -31.15 -21.67
C GLY A 369 0.66 -32.35 -21.86
N GLY A 370 -0.47 -32.19 -22.59
CA GLY A 370 -1.42 -33.25 -22.90
C GLY A 370 -1.11 -34.06 -24.17
N SER A 371 -0.12 -33.64 -24.96
CA SER A 371 0.18 -34.31 -26.26
C SER A 371 1.29 -35.37 -26.19
N ASP A 372 1.97 -35.55 -25.05
CA ASP A 372 3.09 -36.52 -24.95
C ASP A 372 2.72 -37.86 -24.29
N ASN A 373 1.44 -38.18 -24.12
CA ASN A 373 0.98 -39.47 -23.61
C ASN A 373 -0.08 -40.08 -24.54
N VAL A 374 0.34 -40.45 -25.77
CA VAL A 374 -0.37 -41.40 -26.62
C VAL A 374 0.62 -42.40 -27.19
#